data_4624388a238c5bc8c5996eaef50ffae8
#
_entry.id   4624388a238c5bc8c5996eaef50ffae8
#
_cell.length_a   1.000
_cell.length_b   1.000
_cell.length_c   1.000
_cell.angle_alpha   90.00
_cell.angle_beta   90.00
_cell.angle_gamma   90.00
#
_symmetry.space_group_name_H-M   'P 1'
#
loop_
_entity.id
_entity.type
_entity.pdbx_description
1 polymer ?
#
loop_
_entity_poly.entity_id
_entity_poly.type
_entity_poly.pdbx_seq_one_letter_code
_entity_poly.pdbx_strand_id
1 'polypeptide(L)'
;MAKKAKTKAAAKKSKAISLHPLLDKGVLGKAKAKFAGGTLTCKCTTDPVIVSVGAQTAHNHACGCTKCWKPSGAIFSVVAVVGRDNVKVTANENKLKIVDANALIQRHACTGCGVHMYGRVERT
;
A
#
# COMPACT_ATOMS: atom_id res chain seq x y z
N MET A 1 47.35 4.74 -43.79
CA MET A 1 46.47 4.08 -42.79
C MET A 1 46.29 5.01 -41.60
N ALA A 2 45.12 5.68 -41.48
CA ALA A 2 44.84 6.65 -40.43
C ALA A 2 44.10 5.98 -39.25
N LYS A 3 44.69 5.97 -38.07
CA LYS A 3 44.07 5.47 -36.83
C LYS A 3 43.08 6.49 -36.29
N LYS A 4 41.78 6.16 -36.33
CA LYS A 4 40.70 6.94 -35.65
C LYS A 4 40.84 6.82 -34.15
N ALA A 5 41.19 7.89 -33.48
CA ALA A 5 41.12 7.99 -32.01
C ALA A 5 39.64 8.09 -31.58
N LYS A 6 39.16 7.12 -30.80
CA LYS A 6 37.84 7.16 -30.13
C LYS A 6 37.96 7.96 -28.85
N THR A 7 37.51 9.19 -28.85
CA THR A 7 37.31 10.00 -27.64
C THR A 7 36.13 9.46 -26.86
N LYS A 8 36.36 8.84 -25.71
CA LYS A 8 35.33 8.52 -24.74
C LYS A 8 34.88 9.80 -24.03
N ALA A 9 33.68 10.28 -24.35
CA ALA A 9 33.03 11.33 -23.58
C ALA A 9 32.70 10.80 -22.20
N ALA A 10 33.31 11.33 -21.14
CA ALA A 10 32.99 11.04 -19.76
C ALA A 10 31.62 11.66 -19.45
N ALA A 11 30.59 10.82 -19.25
CA ALA A 11 29.29 11.26 -18.77
C ALA A 11 29.43 11.89 -17.39
N LYS A 12 29.21 13.21 -17.28
CA LYS A 12 29.10 13.90 -15.98
C LYS A 12 27.94 13.27 -15.21
N LYS A 13 28.24 12.54 -14.13
CA LYS A 13 27.23 12.10 -13.17
C LYS A 13 26.57 13.35 -12.59
N SER A 14 25.30 13.59 -12.92
CA SER A 14 24.50 14.61 -12.26
C SER A 14 24.44 14.28 -10.78
N LYS A 15 24.77 15.26 -9.92
CA LYS A 15 24.65 15.11 -8.48
C LYS A 15 23.16 14.91 -8.17
N ALA A 16 22.78 13.74 -7.68
CA ALA A 16 21.40 13.45 -7.31
C ALA A 16 20.92 14.45 -6.26
N ILE A 17 19.75 15.05 -6.47
CA ILE A 17 19.13 15.96 -5.53
C ILE A 17 18.61 15.10 -4.37
N SER A 18 19.08 15.36 -3.13
CA SER A 18 18.53 14.74 -1.94
C SER A 18 17.14 15.31 -1.66
N LEU A 19 16.12 14.45 -1.63
CA LEU A 19 14.73 14.80 -1.37
C LEU A 19 14.37 14.57 0.10
N HIS A 20 14.60 13.37 0.59
CA HIS A 20 14.29 12.95 1.95
C HIS A 20 15.05 11.66 2.30
N PRO A 21 15.58 11.48 3.53
CA PRO A 21 16.35 10.30 3.88
C PRO A 21 15.68 8.96 3.63
N LEU A 22 14.34 8.88 3.75
CA LEU A 22 13.58 7.66 3.46
C LEU A 22 13.36 7.42 1.96
N LEU A 23 13.43 8.48 1.12
CA LEU A 23 13.31 8.38 -0.34
C LEU A 23 14.67 8.21 -1.01
N ASP A 24 15.69 8.91 -0.52
CA ASP A 24 17.05 8.90 -1.10
C ASP A 24 17.71 7.52 -1.01
N LYS A 25 17.36 6.75 0.01
CA LYS A 25 17.84 5.38 0.19
C LYS A 25 17.06 4.37 -0.64
N GLY A 26 15.99 4.80 -1.30
CA GLY A 26 15.09 3.94 -2.05
C GLY A 26 14.37 2.91 -1.17
N VAL A 27 13.74 1.94 -1.81
CA VAL A 27 13.20 0.77 -1.10
C VAL A 27 14.38 -0.11 -0.69
N LEU A 28 14.76 -0.02 0.57
CA LEU A 28 15.88 -0.79 1.12
C LEU A 28 15.46 -2.25 1.28
N GLY A 29 16.10 -3.09 0.51
CA GLY A 29 16.05 -4.52 0.66
C GLY A 29 15.17 -5.25 -0.35
N LYS A 30 15.52 -6.49 -0.59
CA LYS A 30 14.67 -7.45 -1.28
C LYS A 30 13.44 -7.73 -0.41
N ALA A 31 12.27 -7.89 -1.04
CA ALA A 31 11.10 -8.37 -0.33
C ALA A 31 11.48 -9.59 0.54
N LYS A 32 11.05 -9.59 1.79
CA LYS A 32 11.32 -10.73 2.67
C LYS A 32 10.61 -11.95 2.09
N ALA A 33 11.37 -12.90 1.57
CA ALA A 33 10.83 -14.11 0.92
C ALA A 33 9.88 -14.92 1.82
N LYS A 34 9.97 -14.73 3.15
CA LYS A 34 9.14 -15.40 4.15
C LYS A 34 8.25 -14.40 4.93
N PHE A 35 7.81 -13.32 4.30
CA PHE A 35 6.87 -12.41 4.92
C PHE A 35 5.52 -13.13 5.10
N ALA A 36 5.10 -13.31 6.34
CA ALA A 36 3.89 -14.06 6.69
C ALA A 36 2.63 -13.17 6.80
N GLY A 37 2.73 -11.90 6.41
CA GLY A 37 1.65 -10.95 6.56
C GLY A 37 1.89 -9.94 7.68
N GLY A 38 0.81 -9.36 8.21
CA GLY A 38 0.89 -8.33 9.24
C GLY A 38 -0.46 -8.00 9.84
N THR A 39 -0.51 -6.97 10.65
CA THR A 39 -1.73 -6.51 11.31
C THR A 39 -2.04 -5.08 10.88
N LEU A 40 -3.28 -4.84 10.50
CA LEU A 40 -3.83 -3.50 10.24
C LEU A 40 -4.62 -3.07 11.47
N THR A 41 -4.41 -1.85 11.92
CA THR A 41 -5.14 -1.25 13.06
C THR A 41 -5.73 0.07 12.62
N CYS A 42 -7.00 0.32 12.90
CA CYS A 42 -7.63 1.60 12.61
C CYS A 42 -7.10 2.72 13.54
N LYS A 43 -7.51 3.97 13.30
CA LYS A 43 -7.03 5.14 14.07
C LYS A 43 -7.72 5.36 15.40
N CYS A 44 -8.69 4.54 15.79
CA CYS A 44 -9.35 4.69 17.09
C CYS A 44 -8.34 4.41 18.22
N THR A 45 -8.31 5.30 19.22
CA THR A 45 -7.45 5.14 20.41
C THR A 45 -8.05 4.15 21.40
N THR A 46 -9.39 4.02 21.41
CA THR A 46 -10.14 3.06 22.24
C THR A 46 -10.81 2.04 21.34
N ASP A 47 -10.66 0.78 21.66
CA ASP A 47 -11.26 -0.35 20.94
C ASP A 47 -11.03 -0.29 19.41
N PRO A 48 -9.80 -0.26 18.92
CA PRO A 48 -9.53 -0.20 17.50
C PRO A 48 -10.01 -1.47 16.79
N VAL A 49 -10.45 -1.32 15.55
CA VAL A 49 -10.63 -2.46 14.65
C VAL A 49 -9.26 -3.01 14.31
N ILE A 50 -9.10 -4.32 14.43
CA ILE A 50 -7.85 -5.02 14.10
C ILE A 50 -8.14 -6.08 13.05
N VAL A 51 -7.33 -6.06 11.99
CA VAL A 51 -7.42 -7.03 10.88
C VAL A 51 -6.05 -7.70 10.72
N SER A 52 -6.04 -9.01 10.81
CA SER A 52 -4.86 -9.82 10.54
C SER A 52 -4.81 -10.18 9.06
N VAL A 53 -3.62 -10.03 8.46
CA VAL A 53 -3.32 -10.46 7.09
C VAL A 53 -2.27 -11.56 7.20
N GLY A 54 -2.64 -12.79 6.85
CA GLY A 54 -1.83 -14.00 7.07
C GLY A 54 -1.00 -14.46 5.88
N ALA A 55 -0.76 -13.60 4.89
CA ALA A 55 0.03 -13.97 3.70
C ALA A 55 0.75 -12.79 3.08
N GLN A 56 1.72 -13.11 2.23
CA GLN A 56 2.37 -12.17 1.33
C GLN A 56 1.35 -11.57 0.36
N THR A 57 1.53 -10.30 0.01
CA THR A 57 0.71 -9.63 -1.01
C THR A 57 0.98 -10.23 -2.39
N ALA A 58 -0.10 -10.54 -3.13
CA ALA A 58 -0.03 -10.98 -4.51
C ALA A 58 0.28 -9.81 -5.46
N HIS A 59 -0.22 -8.63 -5.13
CA HIS A 59 -0.02 -7.40 -5.89
C HIS A 59 -0.05 -6.19 -4.98
N ASN A 60 0.79 -5.21 -5.28
CA ASN A 60 0.86 -3.96 -4.54
C ASN A 60 0.96 -2.78 -5.51
N HIS A 61 0.15 -1.74 -5.32
CA HIS A 61 0.13 -0.58 -6.21
C HIS A 61 -0.28 0.72 -5.51
N ALA A 62 0.10 1.85 -6.10
CA ALA A 62 -0.42 3.15 -5.74
C ALA A 62 -1.72 3.44 -6.49
N CYS A 63 -2.78 3.81 -5.78
CA CYS A 63 -4.09 4.10 -6.35
C CYS A 63 -4.47 5.57 -6.14
N GLY A 64 -4.63 6.33 -7.24
CA GLY A 64 -5.05 7.72 -7.24
C GLY A 64 -6.57 7.93 -7.34
N CYS A 65 -7.39 6.87 -7.44
CA CYS A 65 -8.84 7.01 -7.62
C CYS A 65 -9.51 7.66 -6.41
N THR A 66 -10.69 8.26 -6.61
CA THR A 66 -11.44 8.95 -5.55
C THR A 66 -12.12 8.00 -4.56
N LYS A 67 -12.26 6.73 -4.91
CA LYS A 67 -12.96 5.73 -4.08
C LYS A 67 -12.10 5.13 -2.96
N CYS A 68 -10.77 5.10 -3.10
CA CYS A 68 -9.88 4.62 -2.07
C CYS A 68 -9.70 5.65 -0.97
N TRP A 69 -9.78 5.23 0.28
CA TRP A 69 -9.54 6.10 1.41
C TRP A 69 -8.12 6.64 1.40
N LYS A 70 -8.00 7.93 1.71
CA LYS A 70 -6.73 8.63 1.85
C LYS A 70 -6.76 9.51 3.09
N PRO A 71 -5.65 9.63 3.82
CA PRO A 71 -5.54 10.67 4.83
C PRO A 71 -5.62 12.06 4.18
N SER A 72 -6.02 13.07 4.94
CA SER A 72 -6.10 14.45 4.45
C SER A 72 -4.76 14.89 3.85
N GLY A 73 -4.81 15.47 2.66
CA GLY A 73 -3.64 15.92 1.91
C GLY A 73 -2.94 14.85 1.06
N ALA A 74 -3.28 13.58 1.20
CA ALA A 74 -2.71 12.53 0.36
C ALA A 74 -3.41 12.44 -1.01
N ILE A 75 -2.63 12.33 -2.07
CA ILE A 75 -3.12 12.23 -3.46
C ILE A 75 -3.32 10.79 -3.93
N PHE A 76 -2.74 9.82 -3.24
CA PHE A 76 -2.88 8.40 -3.54
C PHE A 76 -2.91 7.54 -2.26
N SER A 77 -3.42 6.32 -2.39
CA SER A 77 -3.33 5.26 -1.39
C SER A 77 -2.39 4.18 -1.88
N VAL A 78 -1.68 3.52 -0.99
CA VAL A 78 -1.01 2.26 -1.29
C VAL A 78 -1.99 1.13 -1.02
N VAL A 79 -2.26 0.32 -2.04
CA VAL A 79 -3.23 -0.78 -1.99
C VAL A 79 -2.50 -2.10 -2.23
N ALA A 80 -2.67 -3.02 -1.30
CA ALA A 80 -2.14 -4.37 -1.37
C ALA A 80 -3.28 -5.36 -1.60
N VAL A 81 -3.06 -6.31 -2.51
CA VAL A 81 -4.02 -7.39 -2.81
C VAL A 81 -3.52 -8.67 -2.17
N VAL A 82 -4.40 -9.34 -1.44
CA VAL A 82 -4.13 -10.66 -0.81
C VAL A 82 -5.32 -11.59 -1.04
N GLY A 83 -5.10 -12.90 -0.94
CA GLY A 83 -6.17 -13.87 -0.99
C GLY A 83 -7.16 -13.65 0.17
N ARG A 84 -8.47 -13.78 -0.11
CA ARG A 84 -9.56 -13.53 0.85
C ARG A 84 -9.38 -14.30 2.17
N ASP A 85 -9.01 -15.56 2.09
CA ASP A 85 -8.88 -16.45 3.26
C ASP A 85 -7.75 -16.05 4.21
N ASN A 86 -6.86 -15.17 3.75
CA ASN A 86 -5.74 -14.64 4.53
C ASN A 86 -6.08 -13.32 5.25
N VAL A 87 -7.32 -12.84 5.16
CA VAL A 87 -7.76 -11.60 5.81
C VAL A 87 -8.80 -11.95 6.87
N LYS A 88 -8.51 -11.66 8.14
CA LYS A 88 -9.39 -11.96 9.28
C LYS A 88 -9.51 -10.74 10.16
N VAL A 89 -10.74 -10.34 10.48
CA VAL A 89 -10.99 -9.35 11.54
C VAL A 89 -10.80 -10.06 12.89
N THR A 90 -9.92 -9.55 13.71
CA THR A 90 -9.57 -10.15 15.01
C THR A 90 -10.08 -9.35 16.21
N ALA A 91 -10.49 -8.10 16.00
CA ALA A 91 -11.11 -7.29 17.06
C ALA A 91 -12.09 -6.27 16.48
N ASN A 92 -13.17 -6.03 17.20
CA ASN A 92 -14.16 -4.96 16.98
C ASN A 92 -14.78 -4.94 15.58
N GLU A 93 -15.09 -6.11 15.01
CA GLU A 93 -15.71 -6.27 13.69
C GLU A 93 -17.04 -5.51 13.58
N ASN A 94 -17.79 -5.41 14.66
CA ASN A 94 -19.05 -4.66 14.74
C ASN A 94 -18.93 -3.17 14.43
N LYS A 95 -17.70 -2.62 14.48
CA LYS A 95 -17.40 -1.25 14.05
C LYS A 95 -17.14 -1.12 12.54
N LEU A 96 -17.15 -2.20 11.80
CA LEU A 96 -16.97 -2.15 10.34
C LEU A 96 -18.32 -1.97 9.64
N LYS A 97 -18.33 -1.06 8.67
CA LYS A 97 -19.47 -0.82 7.78
C LYS A 97 -19.00 -0.81 6.33
N ILE A 98 -19.80 -1.42 5.44
CA ILE A 98 -19.58 -1.33 4.00
C ILE A 98 -19.92 0.10 3.54
N VAL A 99 -18.98 0.74 2.86
CA VAL A 99 -19.12 2.14 2.40
C VAL A 99 -20.12 2.24 1.25
N ASP A 100 -20.06 1.28 0.33
CA ASP A 100 -20.95 1.18 -0.83
C ASP A 100 -21.17 -0.29 -1.17
N ALA A 101 -22.36 -0.77 -0.87
CA ALA A 101 -22.73 -2.18 -1.08
C ALA A 101 -22.87 -2.55 -2.56
N ASN A 102 -23.07 -1.56 -3.45
CA ASN A 102 -23.21 -1.77 -4.89
C ASN A 102 -21.85 -1.69 -5.63
N ALA A 103 -20.78 -1.33 -4.92
CA ALA A 103 -19.45 -1.26 -5.53
C ALA A 103 -18.87 -2.65 -5.76
N LEU A 104 -18.21 -2.85 -6.89
CA LEU A 104 -17.44 -4.07 -7.19
C LEU A 104 -16.41 -4.39 -6.08
N ILE A 105 -15.83 -3.36 -5.48
CA ILE A 105 -14.95 -3.49 -4.31
C ILE A 105 -15.69 -2.94 -3.10
N GLN A 106 -16.22 -3.83 -2.28
CA GLN A 106 -16.93 -3.49 -1.05
C GLN A 106 -15.93 -3.12 0.05
N ARG A 107 -15.71 -1.83 0.22
CA ARG A 107 -14.78 -1.30 1.22
C ARG A 107 -15.40 -1.29 2.60
N HIS A 108 -14.72 -1.90 3.56
CA HIS A 108 -15.12 -1.96 4.97
C HIS A 108 -14.38 -0.85 5.72
N ALA A 109 -15.12 0.14 6.22
CA ALA A 109 -14.60 1.27 6.96
C ALA A 109 -14.95 1.16 8.44
N CYS A 110 -14.03 1.61 9.30
CA CYS A 110 -14.31 1.78 10.72
C CYS A 110 -15.27 2.96 10.93
N THR A 111 -16.40 2.73 11.59
CA THR A 111 -17.40 3.78 11.87
C THR A 111 -16.90 4.86 12.84
N GLY A 112 -15.90 4.53 13.69
CA GLY A 112 -15.35 5.48 14.65
C GLY A 112 -14.35 6.48 14.05
N CYS A 113 -13.53 6.07 13.08
CA CYS A 113 -12.48 6.93 12.53
C CYS A 113 -12.49 7.05 10.99
N GLY A 114 -13.41 6.38 10.30
CA GLY A 114 -13.56 6.44 8.84
C GLY A 114 -12.48 5.72 8.03
N VAL A 115 -11.46 5.14 8.66
CA VAL A 115 -10.38 4.43 7.95
C VAL A 115 -10.95 3.19 7.26
N HIS A 116 -10.65 3.03 5.96
CA HIS A 116 -10.98 1.79 5.25
C HIS A 116 -9.93 0.72 5.61
N MET A 117 -10.39 -0.36 6.21
CA MET A 117 -9.52 -1.43 6.68
C MET A 117 -9.17 -2.41 5.57
N TYR A 118 -10.15 -2.80 4.77
CA TYR A 118 -9.98 -3.67 3.60
C TYR A 118 -11.13 -3.51 2.63
N GLY A 119 -10.97 -4.05 1.42
CA GLY A 119 -12.02 -4.14 0.41
C GLY A 119 -12.14 -5.57 -0.10
N ARG A 120 -13.38 -6.10 -0.13
CA ARG A 120 -13.69 -7.36 -0.78
C ARG A 120 -14.01 -7.11 -2.23
N VAL A 121 -13.37 -7.85 -3.15
CA VAL A 121 -13.78 -7.88 -4.55
C VAL A 121 -14.87 -8.93 -4.68
N GLU A 122 -16.08 -8.50 -4.96
CA GLU A 122 -17.18 -9.40 -5.26
C GLU A 122 -17.16 -9.70 -6.77
N ARG A 123 -17.10 -10.97 -7.10
CA ARG A 123 -17.33 -11.44 -8.48
C ARG A 123 -18.84 -11.67 -8.62
N THR A 124 -19.42 -10.99 -9.56
CA THR A 124 -20.77 -11.29 -10.08
C THR A 124 -20.70 -12.53 -10.96
#